data_ba7adca8e10277783482b94d26b6eff4
#
_entry.id   ba7adca8e10277783482b94d26b6eff4
#
_cell.length_a   1.000
_cell.length_b   1.000
_cell.length_c   1.000
_cell.angle_alpha   90.00
_cell.angle_beta   90.00
_cell.angle_gamma   90.00
#
_symmetry.space_group_name_H-M   'P 1'
#
loop_
_entity.id
_entity.type
_entity.pdbx_description
1 polymer ?
#
loop_
_entity_poly.entity_id
_entity_poly.type
_entity_poly.pdbx_seq_one_letter_code
_entity_poly.pdbx_strand_id
1 'polypeptide(L)'
;MKKLIVILTSLLLIFAISSCTLKKQVTIKQYYPPTEGQIPIIQTNQALPQNIYRIGSIVVGENGLTPDDKCTYEACMQVIEDESRKVGAQLVYLVRVKEPDLHSTCYNITAELYRYNE
;
A
#
# COMPACT_ATOMS: atom_id res chain seq x y z
N MET A 1 12.17 10.14 41.93
CA MET A 1 13.15 9.91 40.85
C MET A 1 12.94 8.59 40.09
N LYS A 2 12.72 7.48 40.80
CA LYS A 2 12.51 6.18 40.11
C LYS A 2 11.26 6.14 39.19
N LYS A 3 10.19 6.84 39.54
CA LYS A 3 8.96 6.91 38.72
C LYS A 3 9.16 7.70 37.43
N LEU A 4 10.03 8.72 37.42
CA LEU A 4 10.32 9.52 36.24
C LEU A 4 11.13 8.75 35.18
N ILE A 5 12.07 7.91 35.65
CA ILE A 5 12.93 7.08 34.80
C ILE A 5 12.09 6.00 34.10
N VAL A 6 11.12 5.40 34.82
CA VAL A 6 10.22 4.38 34.26
C VAL A 6 9.29 4.98 33.19
N ILE A 7 8.81 6.21 33.41
CA ILE A 7 7.96 6.91 32.43
C ILE A 7 8.78 7.29 31.19
N LEU A 8 10.03 7.72 31.35
CA LEU A 8 10.91 8.08 30.24
C LEU A 8 11.28 6.86 29.39
N THR A 9 11.58 5.71 30.01
CA THR A 9 11.89 4.47 29.30
C THR A 9 10.66 3.90 28.59
N SER A 10 9.47 4.04 29.18
CA SER A 10 8.22 3.62 28.54
C SER A 10 7.89 4.47 27.32
N LEU A 11 8.16 5.78 27.37
CA LEU A 11 7.94 6.69 26.25
C LEU A 11 8.90 6.41 25.08
N LEU A 12 10.15 6.05 25.39
CA LEU A 12 11.13 5.70 24.35
C LEU A 12 10.77 4.39 23.61
N LEU A 13 10.16 3.43 24.30
CA LEU A 13 9.74 2.17 23.68
C LEU A 13 8.59 2.35 22.67
N ILE A 14 7.72 3.33 22.90
CA ILE A 14 6.59 3.61 21.99
C ILE A 14 7.07 4.19 20.66
N PHE A 15 8.16 4.97 20.66
CA PHE A 15 8.73 5.53 19.44
C PHE A 15 9.44 4.48 18.56
N ALA A 16 9.93 3.39 19.15
CA ALA A 16 10.64 2.34 18.41
C ALA A 16 9.72 1.44 17.57
N ILE A 17 8.40 1.40 17.87
CA ILE A 17 7.44 0.53 17.19
C ILE A 17 6.93 1.16 15.88
N SER A 18 7.06 2.48 15.69
CA SER A 18 6.52 3.20 14.54
C SER A 18 7.42 3.24 13.31
N SER A 19 8.64 2.63 13.36
CA SER A 19 9.64 2.75 12.29
C SER A 19 9.64 1.60 11.28
N CYS A 20 8.66 0.65 11.34
CA CYS A 20 8.69 -0.59 10.56
C CYS A 20 7.58 -0.73 9.52
N THR A 21 6.99 0.38 9.06
CA THR A 21 5.93 0.32 8.04
C THR A 21 6.50 0.48 6.64
N LEU A 22 5.98 -0.34 5.72
CA LEU A 22 6.25 -0.23 4.30
C LEU A 22 5.78 1.14 3.79
N LYS A 23 6.62 1.84 3.05
CA LYS A 23 6.27 3.15 2.50
C LYS A 23 5.18 3.03 1.45
N LYS A 24 4.16 3.87 1.58
CA LYS A 24 3.05 3.95 0.64
C LYS A 24 2.66 5.40 0.43
N GLN A 25 2.20 5.70 -0.77
CA GLN A 25 1.61 6.98 -1.12
C GLN A 25 0.25 6.75 -1.75
N VAL A 26 -0.80 7.25 -1.11
CA VAL A 26 -2.18 7.06 -1.54
C VAL A 26 -2.75 8.41 -1.95
N THR A 27 -3.25 8.50 -3.19
CA THR A 27 -3.89 9.70 -3.72
C THR A 27 -5.31 9.34 -4.13
N ILE A 28 -6.29 9.88 -3.43
CA ILE A 28 -7.71 9.55 -3.65
C ILE A 28 -8.47 10.79 -4.07
N LYS A 29 -9.19 10.69 -5.18
CA LYS A 29 -10.03 11.78 -5.71
C LYS A 29 -11.38 11.82 -4.98
N GLN A 30 -11.94 10.66 -4.67
CA GLN A 30 -13.23 10.56 -4.01
C GLN A 30 -13.26 9.29 -3.16
N TYR A 31 -13.71 9.44 -1.91
CA TYR A 31 -13.83 8.33 -0.97
C TYR A 31 -15.23 7.74 -1.01
N TYR A 32 -15.29 6.42 -0.90
CA TYR A 32 -16.51 5.63 -0.85
C TYR A 32 -16.52 4.76 0.39
N PRO A 33 -17.67 4.22 0.80
CA PRO A 33 -17.71 3.28 1.93
C PRO A 33 -16.79 2.08 1.67
N PRO A 34 -16.13 1.55 2.71
CA PRO A 34 -15.21 0.43 2.54
C PRO A 34 -15.82 -0.76 1.82
N THR A 35 -15.03 -1.37 0.95
CA THR A 35 -15.42 -2.57 0.21
C THR A 35 -15.15 -3.81 1.06
N GLU A 36 -16.11 -4.72 1.12
CA GLU A 36 -15.96 -5.99 1.79
C GLU A 36 -15.47 -7.06 0.82
N GLY A 37 -14.68 -8.01 1.35
CA GLY A 37 -14.18 -9.14 0.58
C GLY A 37 -12.97 -8.82 -0.27
N GLN A 38 -12.67 -9.72 -1.18
CA GLN A 38 -11.53 -9.59 -2.09
C GLN A 38 -11.86 -8.68 -3.26
N ILE A 39 -10.89 -7.86 -3.64
CA ILE A 39 -11.01 -6.96 -4.78
C ILE A 39 -10.26 -7.58 -5.96
N PRO A 40 -10.90 -7.70 -7.14
CA PRO A 40 -10.21 -8.18 -8.34
C PRO A 40 -9.01 -7.31 -8.69
N ILE A 41 -7.90 -7.94 -9.06
CA ILE A 41 -6.67 -7.26 -9.43
C ILE A 41 -6.36 -7.59 -10.89
N ILE A 42 -6.25 -6.54 -11.69
CA ILE A 42 -5.92 -6.68 -13.12
C ILE A 42 -4.44 -6.37 -13.30
N GLN A 43 -3.74 -7.26 -13.97
CA GLN A 43 -2.32 -7.12 -14.25
C GLN A 43 -2.07 -6.14 -15.41
N THR A 44 -0.83 -5.68 -15.53
CA THR A 44 -0.41 -4.69 -16.54
C THR A 44 -0.64 -5.13 -17.98
N ASN A 45 -0.67 -6.45 -18.21
CA ASN A 45 -0.86 -7.02 -19.56
C ASN A 45 -2.31 -7.40 -19.86
N GLN A 46 -3.24 -7.09 -18.97
CA GLN A 46 -4.65 -7.43 -19.12
C GLN A 46 -5.46 -6.18 -19.48
N ALA A 47 -6.54 -6.37 -20.21
CA ALA A 47 -7.44 -5.30 -20.60
C ALA A 47 -8.34 -4.87 -19.44
N LEU A 48 -8.57 -3.56 -19.31
CA LEU A 48 -9.51 -3.01 -18.36
C LEU A 48 -10.95 -3.10 -18.88
N PRO A 49 -11.93 -3.34 -18.00
CA PRO A 49 -13.34 -3.18 -18.38
C PRO A 49 -13.64 -1.75 -18.81
N GLN A 50 -14.65 -1.57 -19.66
CA GLN A 50 -15.01 -0.24 -20.19
C GLN A 50 -15.92 0.56 -19.26
N ASN A 51 -16.64 -0.11 -18.39
CA ASN A 51 -17.65 0.51 -17.52
C ASN A 51 -17.11 0.85 -16.13
N ILE A 52 -15.89 1.36 -16.07
CA ILE A 52 -15.24 1.72 -14.81
C ILE A 52 -14.75 3.17 -14.84
N TYR A 53 -14.54 3.74 -13.65
CA TYR A 53 -13.91 5.05 -13.51
C TYR A 53 -12.90 5.02 -12.37
N ARG A 54 -11.84 5.80 -12.52
CA ARG A 54 -10.74 5.86 -11.56
C ARG A 54 -11.11 6.76 -10.38
N ILE A 55 -10.92 6.23 -9.17
CA ILE A 55 -11.13 6.99 -7.93
C ILE A 55 -9.83 7.41 -7.26
N GLY A 56 -8.72 6.81 -7.63
CA GLY A 56 -7.43 7.17 -7.06
C GLY A 56 -6.30 6.29 -7.54
N SER A 57 -5.16 6.45 -6.89
CA SER A 57 -3.96 5.66 -7.15
C SER A 57 -3.19 5.42 -5.86
N ILE A 58 -2.37 4.38 -5.88
CA ILE A 58 -1.51 4.03 -4.76
C ILE A 58 -0.15 3.58 -5.29
N VAL A 59 0.91 4.09 -4.67
CA VAL A 59 2.28 3.67 -4.92
C VAL A 59 2.80 3.04 -3.64
N VAL A 60 3.30 1.81 -3.74
CA VAL A 60 3.82 1.05 -2.59
C VAL A 60 5.23 0.60 -2.91
N GLY A 61 6.10 0.68 -1.92
CA GLY A 61 7.48 0.27 -2.03
C GLY A 61 8.43 1.43 -1.81
N GLU A 62 9.71 1.11 -1.82
CA GLU A 62 10.76 2.07 -1.53
C GLU A 62 11.88 1.96 -2.55
N ASN A 63 12.43 3.10 -2.95
CA ASN A 63 13.65 3.15 -3.73
C ASN A 63 14.84 3.17 -2.79
N GLY A 64 15.65 2.11 -2.77
CA GLY A 64 16.85 2.06 -1.94
C GLY A 64 17.12 0.68 -1.36
N LEU A 65 18.08 0.63 -0.46
CA LEU A 65 18.52 -0.59 0.20
C LEU A 65 17.79 -0.74 1.53
N THR A 66 16.65 -1.41 1.51
CA THR A 66 15.89 -1.76 2.72
C THR A 66 15.86 -3.26 2.92
N PRO A 67 15.58 -3.76 4.14
CA PRO A 67 15.49 -5.19 4.39
C PRO A 67 14.43 -5.87 3.52
N ASP A 68 14.80 -6.93 2.84
CA ASP A 68 14.03 -7.58 1.78
C ASP A 68 12.69 -8.16 2.23
N ASP A 69 12.57 -8.53 3.50
CA ASP A 69 11.38 -9.17 4.05
C ASP A 69 10.16 -8.25 4.20
N LYS A 70 10.36 -6.93 4.11
CA LYS A 70 9.29 -5.94 4.33
C LYS A 70 8.70 -5.38 3.05
N CYS A 71 9.39 -5.52 1.93
CA CYS A 71 8.96 -4.98 0.65
C CYS A 71 8.93 -6.04 -0.44
N THR A 72 8.51 -7.25 -0.07
CA THR A 72 8.25 -8.34 -1.01
C THR A 72 7.02 -8.02 -1.85
N TYR A 73 6.83 -8.75 -2.94
CA TYR A 73 5.64 -8.62 -3.78
C TYR A 73 4.37 -8.82 -2.95
N GLU A 74 4.32 -9.86 -2.13
CA GLU A 74 3.18 -10.19 -1.28
C GLU A 74 2.88 -9.10 -0.25
N ALA A 75 3.92 -8.54 0.37
CA ALA A 75 3.76 -7.45 1.34
C ALA A 75 3.21 -6.18 0.67
N CYS A 76 3.72 -5.84 -0.51
CA CYS A 76 3.21 -4.70 -1.29
C CYS A 76 1.76 -4.90 -1.70
N MET A 77 1.42 -6.10 -2.18
CA MET A 77 0.05 -6.42 -2.60
C MET A 77 -0.93 -6.39 -1.43
N GLN A 78 -0.51 -6.84 -0.24
CA GLN A 78 -1.35 -6.77 0.96
C GLN A 78 -1.69 -5.32 1.32
N VAL A 79 -0.71 -4.42 1.25
CA VAL A 79 -0.93 -2.99 1.49
C VAL A 79 -1.89 -2.41 0.45
N ILE A 80 -1.71 -2.75 -0.82
CA ILE A 80 -2.59 -2.28 -1.91
C ILE A 80 -4.03 -2.75 -1.67
N GLU A 81 -4.23 -4.02 -1.34
CA GLU A 81 -5.56 -4.56 -1.05
C GLU A 81 -6.22 -3.88 0.14
N ASP A 82 -5.49 -3.72 1.24
CA ASP A 82 -6.02 -3.12 2.47
C ASP A 82 -6.42 -1.65 2.24
N GLU A 83 -5.55 -0.87 1.60
CA GLU A 83 -5.83 0.53 1.29
C GLU A 83 -6.98 0.68 0.28
N SER A 84 -7.04 -0.21 -0.69
CA SER A 84 -8.10 -0.22 -1.71
C SER A 84 -9.47 -0.47 -1.08
N ARG A 85 -9.56 -1.43 -0.16
CA ARG A 85 -10.80 -1.69 0.57
C ARG A 85 -11.25 -0.50 1.40
N LYS A 86 -10.32 0.15 2.09
CA LYS A 86 -10.63 1.31 2.96
C LYS A 86 -11.29 2.46 2.20
N VAL A 87 -10.89 2.69 0.96
CA VAL A 87 -11.40 3.80 0.15
C VAL A 87 -12.59 3.42 -0.72
N GLY A 88 -13.01 2.16 -0.68
CA GLY A 88 -14.16 1.67 -1.42
C GLY A 88 -13.89 1.32 -2.86
N ALA A 89 -12.65 0.98 -3.22
CA ALA A 89 -12.33 0.50 -4.55
C ALA A 89 -12.99 -0.85 -4.83
N GLN A 90 -13.47 -1.03 -6.05
CA GLN A 90 -14.08 -2.28 -6.51
C GLN A 90 -13.17 -3.06 -7.47
N LEU A 91 -12.13 -2.41 -7.97
CA LEU A 91 -11.19 -2.99 -8.91
C LEU A 91 -9.84 -2.30 -8.74
N VAL A 92 -8.76 -3.08 -8.80
CA VAL A 92 -7.39 -2.58 -8.76
C VAL A 92 -6.70 -2.93 -10.07
N TYR A 93 -6.05 -1.95 -10.69
CA TYR A 93 -5.24 -2.15 -11.88
C TYR A 93 -3.78 -1.87 -11.55
N LEU A 94 -2.92 -2.86 -11.76
CA LEU A 94 -1.47 -2.69 -11.57
C LEU A 94 -0.88 -2.02 -12.81
N VAL A 95 -0.60 -0.73 -12.70
CA VAL A 95 -0.03 0.06 -13.80
C VAL A 95 1.41 -0.33 -14.04
N ARG A 96 2.17 -0.51 -12.95
CA ARG A 96 3.60 -0.81 -13.01
C ARG A 96 3.98 -1.68 -11.82
N VAL A 97 4.72 -2.73 -12.12
CA VAL A 97 5.36 -3.58 -11.12
C VAL A 97 6.86 -3.58 -11.41
N LYS A 98 7.63 -2.93 -10.56
CA LYS A 98 9.08 -2.91 -10.66
C LYS A 98 9.67 -3.91 -9.68
N GLU A 99 10.37 -4.90 -10.20
CA GLU A 99 11.05 -5.91 -9.40
C GLU A 99 12.32 -5.35 -8.73
N PRO A 100 12.79 -5.97 -7.64
CA PRO A 100 14.07 -5.60 -7.04
C PRO A 100 15.21 -5.72 -8.05
N ASP A 101 16.17 -4.80 -7.96
CA ASP A 101 17.36 -4.78 -8.81
C ASP A 101 18.59 -4.38 -8.00
N LEU A 102 19.69 -4.05 -8.68
CA LEU A 102 20.94 -3.64 -8.05
C LEU A 102 20.85 -2.29 -7.32
N HIS A 103 19.86 -1.47 -7.64
CA HIS A 103 19.66 -0.15 -7.06
C HIS A 103 18.59 -0.12 -6.00
N SER A 104 17.69 -1.11 -5.98
CA SER A 104 16.62 -1.22 -5.00
C SER A 104 16.33 -2.69 -4.71
N THR A 105 16.37 -3.06 -3.44
CA THR A 105 16.05 -4.42 -2.99
C THR A 105 14.55 -4.64 -2.80
N CYS A 106 13.74 -3.62 -3.03
CA CYS A 106 12.30 -3.63 -2.82
C CYS A 106 11.53 -3.71 -4.13
N TYR A 107 10.38 -4.38 -4.09
CA TYR A 107 9.36 -4.18 -5.10
C TYR A 107 8.83 -2.74 -5.03
N ASN A 108 8.46 -2.21 -6.18
CA ASN A 108 7.81 -0.91 -6.28
C ASN A 108 6.61 -1.07 -7.20
N ILE A 109 5.41 -0.89 -6.66
CA ILE A 109 4.17 -1.16 -7.38
C ILE A 109 3.32 0.10 -7.41
N THR A 110 2.91 0.48 -8.62
CA THR A 110 1.95 1.55 -8.84
C THR A 110 0.62 0.95 -9.28
N ALA A 111 -0.44 1.26 -8.57
CA ALA A 111 -1.77 0.77 -8.86
C ALA A 111 -2.76 1.91 -9.01
N GLU A 112 -3.76 1.72 -9.86
CA GLU A 112 -4.91 2.60 -9.98
C GLU A 112 -6.14 1.92 -9.40
N LEU A 113 -6.98 2.70 -8.73
CA LEU A 113 -8.17 2.22 -8.03
C LEU A 113 -9.42 2.66 -8.78
N TYR A 114 -10.33 1.72 -9.01
CA TYR A 114 -11.50 1.92 -9.85
C TYR A 114 -12.79 1.48 -9.16
N ARG A 115 -13.88 2.05 -9.62
CA ARG A 115 -15.24 1.59 -9.33
C ARG A 115 -16.00 1.39 -10.62
N TYR A 116 -17.02 0.52 -10.59
CA TYR A 116 -17.89 0.32 -11.71
C TYR A 116 -18.90 1.46 -11.83
N ASN A 117 -19.22 1.86 -13.05
CA ASN A 117 -20.35 2.73 -13.33
C ASN A 117 -21.66 2.02 -13.02
N GLU A 118 -22.52 2.69 -12.32
CA GLU A 118 -23.85 2.17 -11.99
C GLU A 118 -24.89 2.58 -13.01
#